data_cbc1173b275b795157e1651aa4daab5a
#
_entry.id   cbc1173b275b795157e1651aa4daab5a
#
_cell.length_a   1.000
_cell.length_b   1.000
_cell.length_c   1.000
_cell.angle_alpha   90.00
_cell.angle_beta   90.00
_cell.angle_gamma   90.00
#
_symmetry.space_group_name_H-M   'P 1'
#
loop_
_entity.id
_entity.type
_entity.pdbx_description
1 polymer ?
#
loop_
_entity_poly.entity_id
_entity_poly.type
_entity_poly.pdbx_seq_one_letter_code
_entity_poly.pdbx_strand_id
1 'polypeptide(L)'
;MSSSASYWAGKARQFRAHVTARVGVDERARLIEWLSPPQLALFDSMHVADRRHGLDVVATLRADGVTDDEILLAGLLHDAGKGHTGVWPRVAYSLGQAFGPWVWRIASYIPGWRDALRRLMDHAETSAVLAGEAGCPARTVELIRHQDAPIDPVAGRALQLADEAN
;
A
#
# COMPACT_ATOMS: atom_id res chain seq x y z
N MET A 1 -9.49 0.07 -25.67
CA MET A 1 -9.27 -1.33 -25.29
C MET A 1 -7.79 -1.48 -24.96
N SER A 2 -7.41 -1.33 -23.69
CA SER A 2 -6.03 -1.61 -23.25
C SER A 2 -5.78 -3.10 -23.48
N SER A 3 -4.73 -3.45 -24.21
CA SER A 3 -4.51 -4.85 -24.57
C SER A 3 -4.25 -5.68 -23.32
N SER A 4 -4.83 -6.86 -23.23
CA SER A 4 -4.57 -7.85 -22.17
C SER A 4 -3.06 -8.02 -21.89
N ALA A 5 -2.23 -7.87 -22.91
CA ALA A 5 -0.77 -7.95 -22.81
C ALA A 5 -0.17 -6.82 -21.95
N SER A 6 -0.65 -5.59 -22.03
CA SER A 6 -0.13 -4.47 -21.22
C SER A 6 -0.51 -4.61 -19.75
N TYR A 7 -1.70 -5.12 -19.45
CA TYR A 7 -2.13 -5.45 -18.09
C TYR A 7 -1.21 -6.50 -17.44
N TRP A 8 -0.97 -7.63 -18.15
CA TRP A 8 -0.10 -8.69 -17.62
C TRP A 8 1.36 -8.27 -17.49
N ALA A 9 1.85 -7.44 -18.42
CA ALA A 9 3.19 -6.86 -18.30
C ALA A 9 3.33 -5.98 -17.06
N GLY A 10 2.30 -5.18 -16.75
CA GLY A 10 2.22 -4.40 -15.50
C GLY A 10 2.27 -5.28 -14.25
N LYS A 11 1.44 -6.34 -14.21
CA LYS A 11 1.40 -7.28 -13.08
C LYS A 11 2.72 -8.04 -12.90
N ALA A 12 3.37 -8.45 -13.98
CA ALA A 12 4.69 -9.10 -13.92
C ALA A 12 5.77 -8.14 -13.37
N ARG A 13 5.72 -6.85 -13.75
CA ARG A 13 6.62 -5.82 -13.23
C ARG A 13 6.40 -5.61 -11.73
N GLN A 14 5.14 -5.46 -11.28
CA GLN A 14 4.79 -5.33 -9.86
C GLN A 14 5.24 -6.55 -9.05
N PHE A 15 5.01 -7.76 -9.57
CA PHE A 15 5.48 -8.99 -8.93
C PHE A 15 7.01 -9.02 -8.77
N ARG A 16 7.75 -8.68 -9.83
CA ARG A 16 9.21 -8.60 -9.77
C ARG A 16 9.68 -7.55 -8.76
N ALA A 17 9.08 -6.37 -8.78
CA ALA A 17 9.38 -5.30 -7.82
C ALA A 17 9.14 -5.77 -6.38
N HIS A 18 8.05 -6.48 -6.13
CA HIS A 18 7.74 -7.04 -4.82
C HIS A 18 8.80 -8.05 -4.33
N VAL A 19 9.24 -8.97 -5.20
CA VAL A 19 10.21 -10.02 -4.82
C VAL A 19 11.64 -9.45 -4.66
N THR A 20 11.98 -8.40 -5.40
CA THR A 20 13.31 -7.77 -5.34
C THR A 20 13.36 -6.51 -4.47
N ALA A 21 12.27 -6.19 -3.77
CA ALA A 21 12.15 -4.98 -2.97
C ALA A 21 13.27 -4.85 -1.93
N ARG A 22 13.86 -3.67 -1.88
CA ARG A 22 14.87 -3.29 -0.88
C ARG A 22 14.63 -1.84 -0.47
N VAL A 23 14.89 -1.55 0.80
CA VAL A 23 14.93 -0.19 1.32
C VAL A 23 16.38 0.12 1.67
N GLY A 24 16.92 1.16 1.05
CA GLY A 24 18.28 1.61 1.32
C GLY A 24 18.41 2.21 2.72
N VAL A 25 19.60 2.06 3.30
CA VAL A 25 19.90 2.64 4.63
C VAL A 25 19.71 4.16 4.59
N ASP A 26 20.17 4.81 3.53
CA ASP A 26 20.06 6.27 3.37
C ASP A 26 18.60 6.71 3.15
N GLU A 27 17.79 5.91 2.45
CA GLU A 27 16.35 6.19 2.27
C GLU A 27 15.63 6.15 3.62
N ARG A 28 15.91 5.12 4.42
CA ARG A 28 15.35 5.01 5.77
C ARG A 28 15.87 6.13 6.70
N ALA A 29 17.14 6.50 6.61
CA ALA A 29 17.70 7.57 7.41
C ALA A 29 16.98 8.91 7.17
N ARG A 30 16.66 9.24 5.91
CA ARG A 30 15.91 10.45 5.56
C ARG A 30 14.49 10.45 6.15
N LEU A 31 13.88 9.31 6.43
CA LEU A 31 12.56 9.28 7.08
C LEU A 31 12.60 9.81 8.50
N ILE A 32 13.74 9.70 9.20
CA ILE A 32 13.92 10.22 10.57
C ILE A 32 13.77 11.75 10.62
N GLU A 33 14.01 12.43 9.50
CA GLU A 33 13.95 13.89 9.42
C GLU A 33 12.51 14.44 9.51
N TRP A 34 11.49 13.60 9.16
CA TRP A 34 10.11 14.05 9.09
C TRP A 34 9.08 13.08 9.73
N LEU A 35 9.48 11.88 10.13
CA LEU A 35 8.63 10.96 10.87
C LEU A 35 8.88 11.03 12.38
N SER A 36 7.83 10.95 13.17
CA SER A 36 7.94 10.70 14.59
C SER A 36 8.41 9.26 14.87
N PRO A 37 9.00 8.98 16.05
CA PRO A 37 9.44 7.63 16.38
C PRO A 37 8.35 6.55 16.26
N PRO A 38 7.07 6.75 16.67
CA PRO A 38 6.02 5.76 16.45
C PRO A 38 5.68 5.54 14.98
N GLN A 39 5.67 6.59 14.15
CA GLN A 39 5.44 6.47 12.70
C GLN A 39 6.56 5.70 12.01
N LEU A 40 7.81 5.98 12.38
CA LEU A 40 8.96 5.23 11.88
C LEU A 40 8.91 3.76 12.31
N ALA A 41 8.50 3.48 13.55
CA ALA A 41 8.33 2.11 14.03
C ALA A 41 7.22 1.38 13.25
N LEU A 42 6.12 2.06 12.92
CA LEU A 42 5.06 1.50 12.06
C LEU A 42 5.61 1.17 10.67
N PHE A 43 6.32 2.11 10.03
CA PHE A 43 6.98 1.87 8.74
C PHE A 43 7.92 0.66 8.80
N ASP A 44 8.77 0.55 9.82
CA ASP A 44 9.72 -0.54 9.98
C ASP A 44 9.03 -1.90 10.22
N SER A 45 7.82 -1.91 10.77
CA SER A 45 7.01 -3.12 10.97
C SER A 45 6.40 -3.68 9.69
N MET A 46 6.30 -2.87 8.63
CA MET A 46 5.72 -3.29 7.35
C MET A 46 6.63 -4.30 6.63
N HIS A 47 6.02 -5.14 5.79
CA HIS A 47 6.78 -6.00 4.89
C HIS A 47 7.67 -5.16 3.94
N VAL A 48 8.89 -5.65 3.63
CA VAL A 48 9.87 -4.87 2.85
C VAL A 48 9.34 -4.38 1.50
N ALA A 49 8.47 -5.16 0.85
CA ALA A 49 7.84 -4.77 -0.40
C ALA A 49 6.84 -3.62 -0.23
N ASP A 50 6.07 -3.61 0.86
CA ASP A 50 5.12 -2.53 1.16
C ASP A 50 5.86 -1.26 1.57
N ARG A 51 6.99 -1.38 2.29
CA ARG A 51 7.90 -0.26 2.57
C ARG A 51 8.46 0.36 1.30
N ARG A 52 8.92 -0.48 0.35
CA ARG A 52 9.44 0.00 -0.94
C ARG A 52 8.34 0.69 -1.72
N HIS A 53 7.17 0.07 -1.82
CA HIS A 53 6.02 0.64 -2.50
C HIS A 53 5.61 2.00 -1.90
N GLY A 54 5.49 2.12 -0.59
CA GLY A 54 5.18 3.39 0.06
C GLY A 54 6.21 4.49 -0.24
N LEU A 55 7.51 4.16 -0.31
CA LEU A 55 8.56 5.11 -0.73
C LEU A 55 8.40 5.52 -2.21
N ASP A 56 8.03 4.60 -3.08
CA ASP A 56 7.81 4.88 -4.50
C ASP A 56 6.56 5.78 -4.69
N VAL A 57 5.48 5.53 -3.95
CA VAL A 57 4.28 6.39 -3.92
C VAL A 57 4.64 7.80 -3.45
N VAL A 58 5.42 7.95 -2.38
CA VAL A 58 5.91 9.26 -1.91
C VAL A 58 6.75 9.96 -2.97
N ALA A 59 7.62 9.22 -3.67
CA ALA A 59 8.43 9.79 -4.74
C ALA A 59 7.57 10.30 -5.90
N THR A 60 6.53 9.55 -6.29
CA THR A 60 5.56 9.96 -7.32
C THR A 60 4.79 11.21 -6.87
N LEU A 61 4.23 11.23 -5.66
CA LEU A 61 3.53 12.40 -5.11
C LEU A 61 4.40 13.66 -5.15
N ARG A 62 5.68 13.55 -4.74
CA ARG A 62 6.63 14.66 -4.79
C ARG A 62 6.94 15.10 -6.22
N ALA A 63 7.08 14.18 -7.15
CA ALA A 63 7.29 14.49 -8.56
C ALA A 63 6.09 15.24 -9.18
N ASP A 64 4.87 14.94 -8.70
CA ASP A 64 3.63 15.61 -9.07
C ASP A 64 3.42 16.95 -8.32
N GLY A 65 4.41 17.39 -7.52
CA GLY A 65 4.39 18.67 -6.84
C GLY A 65 3.69 18.68 -5.47
N VAL A 66 3.34 17.51 -4.93
CA VAL A 66 2.74 17.42 -3.58
C VAL A 66 3.82 17.67 -2.53
N THR A 67 3.61 18.69 -1.70
CA THR A 67 4.50 19.06 -0.59
C THR A 67 3.83 18.96 0.78
N ASP A 68 2.56 18.55 0.82
CA ASP A 68 1.78 18.39 2.05
C ASP A 68 2.21 17.11 2.76
N ASP A 69 2.80 17.25 3.94
CA ASP A 69 3.33 16.15 4.72
C ASP A 69 2.25 15.13 5.13
N GLU A 70 0.99 15.53 5.29
CA GLU A 70 -0.10 14.63 5.63
C GLU A 70 -0.43 13.69 4.47
N ILE A 71 -0.36 14.18 3.23
CA ILE A 71 -0.57 13.36 2.03
C ILE A 71 0.62 12.43 1.80
N LEU A 72 1.85 12.94 1.98
CA LEU A 72 3.06 12.14 1.85
C LEU A 72 3.10 11.02 2.90
N LEU A 73 2.68 11.31 4.14
CA LEU A 73 2.60 10.33 5.21
C LEU A 73 1.53 9.28 4.92
N ALA A 74 0.38 9.68 4.35
CA ALA A 74 -0.62 8.74 3.88
C ALA A 74 -0.05 7.82 2.79
N GLY A 75 0.65 8.36 1.80
CA GLY A 75 1.31 7.57 0.75
C GLY A 75 2.35 6.60 1.28
N LEU A 76 3.07 6.97 2.34
CA LEU A 76 4.08 6.10 2.94
C LEU A 76 3.48 4.92 3.71
N LEU A 77 2.35 5.12 4.41
CA LEU A 77 1.81 4.18 5.39
C LEU A 77 0.49 3.50 4.98
N HIS A 78 -0.06 3.81 3.78
CA HIS A 78 -1.38 3.33 3.34
C HIS A 78 -1.50 1.78 3.35
N ASP A 79 -0.39 1.09 3.22
CA ASP A 79 -0.31 -0.37 3.15
C ASP A 79 0.11 -1.05 4.47
N ALA A 80 0.24 -0.33 5.56
CA ALA A 80 0.70 -0.86 6.84
C ALA A 80 -0.15 -2.03 7.36
N GLY A 81 -1.45 -2.03 7.04
CA GLY A 81 -2.41 -3.06 7.43
C GLY A 81 -2.32 -4.37 6.66
N LYS A 82 -1.58 -4.45 5.55
CA LYS A 82 -1.39 -5.71 4.78
C LYS A 82 -0.66 -6.78 5.58
N GLY A 83 0.20 -6.35 6.52
CA GLY A 83 0.96 -7.24 7.39
C GLY A 83 1.89 -8.19 6.62
N HIS A 84 2.42 -9.17 7.32
CA HIS A 84 3.32 -10.19 6.72
C HIS A 84 2.50 -11.28 6.00
N THR A 85 1.76 -10.90 4.96
CA THR A 85 1.08 -11.86 4.10
C THR A 85 2.05 -12.43 3.07
N GLY A 86 2.03 -13.75 2.87
CA GLY A 86 2.87 -14.40 1.86
C GLY A 86 2.55 -13.93 0.43
N VAL A 87 3.48 -14.19 -0.48
CA VAL A 87 3.36 -13.78 -1.89
C VAL A 87 2.12 -14.38 -2.57
N TRP A 88 1.84 -15.65 -2.35
CA TRP A 88 0.74 -16.35 -3.02
C TRP A 88 -0.67 -15.85 -2.64
N PRO A 89 -0.99 -15.55 -1.37
CA PRO A 89 -2.24 -14.87 -1.02
C PRO A 89 -2.39 -13.50 -1.69
N ARG A 90 -1.30 -12.73 -1.86
CA ARG A 90 -1.31 -11.44 -2.57
C ARG A 90 -1.59 -11.63 -4.06
N VAL A 91 -1.02 -12.66 -4.70
CA VAL A 91 -1.33 -13.03 -6.08
C VAL A 91 -2.80 -13.42 -6.22
N ALA A 92 -3.32 -14.26 -5.32
CA ALA A 92 -4.72 -14.67 -5.32
C ALA A 92 -5.67 -13.46 -5.10
N TYR A 93 -5.29 -12.52 -4.24
CA TYR A 93 -6.02 -11.28 -4.03
C TYR A 93 -6.09 -10.44 -5.32
N SER A 94 -4.95 -10.20 -5.98
CA SER A 94 -4.89 -9.46 -7.25
C SER A 94 -5.68 -10.16 -8.37
N LEU A 95 -5.62 -11.49 -8.44
CA LEU A 95 -6.43 -12.26 -9.40
C LEU A 95 -7.92 -12.12 -9.11
N GLY A 96 -8.31 -12.11 -7.85
CA GLY A 96 -9.71 -11.91 -7.47
C GLY A 96 -10.23 -10.50 -7.81
N GLN A 97 -9.39 -9.48 -7.71
CA GLN A 97 -9.72 -8.13 -8.19
C GLN A 97 -9.93 -8.11 -9.71
N ALA A 98 -9.12 -8.86 -10.47
CA ALA A 98 -9.20 -8.90 -11.93
C ALA A 98 -10.34 -9.79 -12.47
N PHE A 99 -10.58 -10.93 -11.84
CA PHE A 99 -11.48 -11.98 -12.34
C PHE A 99 -12.75 -12.18 -11.51
N GLY A 100 -12.84 -11.53 -10.36
CA GLY A 100 -14.01 -11.55 -9.49
C GLY A 100 -13.87 -12.39 -8.22
N PRO A 101 -14.84 -12.28 -7.29
CA PRO A 101 -14.75 -12.82 -5.93
C PRO A 101 -14.73 -14.34 -5.84
N TRP A 102 -15.06 -15.06 -6.93
CA TRP A 102 -14.98 -16.51 -6.97
C TRP A 102 -13.54 -17.03 -6.76
N VAL A 103 -12.53 -16.24 -7.22
CA VAL A 103 -11.11 -16.58 -7.01
C VAL A 103 -10.80 -16.59 -5.51
N TRP A 104 -11.24 -15.55 -4.76
CA TRP A 104 -11.03 -15.49 -3.31
C TRP A 104 -11.73 -16.61 -2.58
N ARG A 105 -12.94 -17.00 -3.05
CA ARG A 105 -13.68 -18.13 -2.48
C ARG A 105 -12.89 -19.44 -2.62
N ILE A 106 -12.35 -19.73 -3.81
CA ILE A 106 -11.53 -20.93 -4.03
C ILE A 106 -10.24 -20.84 -3.21
N ALA A 107 -9.53 -19.71 -3.25
CA ALA A 107 -8.28 -19.54 -2.51
C ALA A 107 -8.46 -19.67 -0.99
N SER A 108 -9.63 -19.33 -0.45
CA SER A 108 -9.93 -19.44 0.98
C SER A 108 -10.02 -20.88 1.51
N TYR A 109 -10.08 -21.89 0.65
CA TYR A 109 -9.99 -23.29 1.06
C TYR A 109 -8.55 -23.75 1.35
N ILE A 110 -7.55 -22.98 0.93
CA ILE A 110 -6.14 -23.29 1.23
C ILE A 110 -5.88 -22.93 2.70
N PRO A 111 -5.29 -23.82 3.51
CA PRO A 111 -5.00 -23.54 4.91
C PRO A 111 -4.16 -22.25 5.09
N GLY A 112 -4.61 -21.36 5.99
CA GLY A 112 -3.95 -20.09 6.29
C GLY A 112 -4.24 -18.95 5.30
N TRP A 113 -4.86 -19.21 4.14
CA TRP A 113 -5.13 -18.16 3.15
C TRP A 113 -6.37 -17.32 3.47
N ARG A 114 -7.35 -17.89 4.18
CA ARG A 114 -8.57 -17.16 4.57
C ARG A 114 -8.23 -15.89 5.35
N ASP A 115 -7.37 -16.00 6.36
CA ASP A 115 -6.99 -14.86 7.21
C ASP A 115 -6.07 -13.90 6.47
N ALA A 116 -5.19 -14.41 5.59
CA ALA A 116 -4.36 -13.58 4.73
C ALA A 116 -5.20 -12.76 3.75
N LEU A 117 -6.19 -13.39 3.08
CA LEU A 117 -7.12 -12.69 2.18
C LEU A 117 -7.97 -11.67 2.92
N ARG A 118 -8.48 -11.99 4.12
CA ARG A 118 -9.22 -11.05 4.95
C ARG A 118 -8.38 -9.82 5.26
N ARG A 119 -7.13 -9.99 5.74
CA ARG A 119 -6.22 -8.87 5.98
C ARG A 119 -6.02 -8.00 4.74
N LEU A 120 -5.89 -8.63 3.56
CA LEU A 120 -5.75 -7.89 2.30
C LEU A 120 -7.03 -7.17 1.88
N MET A 121 -8.21 -7.66 2.23
CA MET A 121 -9.49 -6.99 1.97
C MET A 121 -9.73 -5.83 2.92
N ASP A 122 -9.32 -5.97 4.17
CA ASP A 122 -9.58 -5.00 5.24
C ASP A 122 -8.35 -4.09 5.47
N HIS A 123 -7.33 -4.13 4.57
CA HIS A 123 -6.05 -3.47 4.83
C HIS A 123 -6.16 -1.94 4.95
N ALA A 124 -7.05 -1.30 4.21
CA ALA A 124 -7.22 0.15 4.26
C ALA A 124 -7.67 0.61 5.65
N GLU A 125 -8.71 -0.02 6.21
CA GLU A 125 -9.17 0.28 7.57
C GLU A 125 -8.11 -0.08 8.62
N THR A 126 -7.46 -1.23 8.47
CA THR A 126 -6.40 -1.65 9.40
C THR A 126 -5.21 -0.68 9.34
N SER A 127 -4.80 -0.23 8.14
CA SER A 127 -3.74 0.77 7.97
C SER A 127 -4.10 2.09 8.63
N ALA A 128 -5.36 2.54 8.48
CA ALA A 128 -5.86 3.76 9.08
C ALA A 128 -5.83 3.70 10.63
N VAL A 129 -6.24 2.57 11.21
CA VAL A 129 -6.17 2.35 12.66
C VAL A 129 -4.72 2.39 13.14
N LEU A 130 -3.81 1.64 12.50
CA LEU A 130 -2.39 1.62 12.85
C LEU A 130 -1.72 2.99 12.71
N ALA A 131 -2.07 3.75 11.67
CA ALA A 131 -1.58 5.11 11.49
C ALA A 131 -2.08 6.04 12.62
N GLY A 132 -3.33 5.92 13.02
CA GLY A 132 -3.89 6.66 14.16
C GLY A 132 -3.18 6.32 15.48
N GLU A 133 -2.93 5.04 15.75
CA GLU A 133 -2.18 4.57 16.93
C GLU A 133 -0.73 5.06 16.91
N ALA A 134 -0.12 5.21 15.72
CA ALA A 134 1.21 5.80 15.55
C ALA A 134 1.22 7.34 15.64
N GLY A 135 0.09 7.98 15.94
CA GLY A 135 -0.03 9.43 16.13
C GLY A 135 -0.01 10.22 14.81
N CYS A 136 -0.46 9.62 13.70
CA CYS A 136 -0.65 10.36 12.46
C CYS A 136 -1.82 11.36 12.58
N PRO A 137 -1.77 12.50 11.87
CA PRO A 137 -2.88 13.45 11.82
C PRO A 137 -4.18 12.81 11.35
N ALA A 138 -5.32 13.32 11.82
CA ALA A 138 -6.64 12.78 11.47
C ALA A 138 -6.88 12.74 9.94
N ARG A 139 -6.42 13.76 9.21
CA ARG A 139 -6.54 13.80 7.76
C ARG A 139 -5.72 12.70 7.08
N THR A 140 -4.50 12.42 7.53
CA THR A 140 -3.69 11.28 7.06
C THR A 140 -4.45 9.96 7.25
N VAL A 141 -5.04 9.76 8.44
CA VAL A 141 -5.84 8.56 8.76
C VAL A 141 -7.03 8.42 7.82
N GLU A 142 -7.76 9.51 7.56
CA GLU A 142 -8.89 9.49 6.63
C GLU A 142 -8.48 9.24 5.17
N LEU A 143 -7.36 9.82 4.73
CA LEU A 143 -6.82 9.54 3.40
C LEU A 143 -6.48 8.06 3.22
N ILE A 144 -5.86 7.44 4.23
CA ILE A 144 -5.54 6.00 4.23
C ILE A 144 -6.84 5.17 4.23
N ARG A 145 -7.82 5.51 5.08
CA ARG A 145 -9.08 4.78 5.18
C ARG A 145 -9.83 4.72 3.86
N HIS A 146 -9.78 5.79 3.11
CA HIS A 146 -10.52 5.96 1.85
C HIS A 146 -9.64 5.85 0.61
N GLN A 147 -8.48 5.19 0.69
CA GLN A 147 -7.52 5.09 -0.42
C GLN A 147 -8.12 4.44 -1.67
N ASP A 148 -8.98 3.41 -1.51
CA ASP A 148 -9.62 2.69 -2.63
C ASP A 148 -10.82 3.46 -3.23
N ALA A 149 -11.46 4.33 -2.45
CA ALA A 149 -12.61 5.15 -2.84
C ALA A 149 -12.50 6.55 -2.23
N PRO A 150 -11.63 7.41 -2.79
CA PRO A 150 -11.32 8.71 -2.21
C PRO A 150 -12.55 9.62 -2.05
N ILE A 151 -12.75 10.14 -0.84
CA ILE A 151 -13.77 11.17 -0.55
C ILE A 151 -13.18 12.58 -0.68
N ASP A 152 -11.87 12.76 -0.51
CA ASP A 152 -11.18 14.02 -0.82
C ASP A 152 -10.84 14.03 -2.32
N PRO A 153 -11.45 14.95 -3.11
CA PRO A 153 -11.30 14.96 -4.57
C PRO A 153 -9.93 15.42 -5.05
N VAL A 154 -9.12 16.01 -4.17
CA VAL A 154 -7.78 16.52 -4.49
C VAL A 154 -6.73 15.61 -3.87
N ALA A 155 -6.62 15.58 -2.54
CA ALA A 155 -5.59 14.83 -1.84
C ALA A 155 -5.77 13.31 -1.97
N GLY A 156 -7.00 12.82 -1.78
CA GLY A 156 -7.31 11.40 -1.91
C GLY A 156 -7.13 10.91 -3.35
N ARG A 157 -7.51 11.73 -4.34
CA ARG A 157 -7.29 11.39 -5.75
C ARG A 157 -5.81 11.40 -6.12
N ALA A 158 -5.03 12.35 -5.60
CA ALA A 158 -3.57 12.37 -5.81
C ALA A 158 -2.91 11.11 -5.24
N LEU A 159 -3.29 10.72 -4.02
CA LEU A 159 -2.81 9.48 -3.40
C LEU A 159 -3.16 8.26 -4.24
N GLN A 160 -4.41 8.12 -4.66
CA GLN A 160 -4.87 7.00 -5.48
C GLN A 160 -4.10 6.91 -6.81
N LEU A 161 -3.91 8.02 -7.51
CA LEU A 161 -3.17 8.04 -8.79
C LEU A 161 -1.70 7.66 -8.60
N ALA A 162 -1.07 8.12 -7.51
CA ALA A 162 0.31 7.77 -7.20
C ALA A 162 0.46 6.28 -6.86
N ASP A 163 -0.51 5.69 -6.16
CA ASP A 163 -0.56 4.25 -5.86
C ASP A 163 -0.76 3.42 -7.14
N GLU A 164 -1.73 3.79 -7.99
CA GLU A 164 -2.00 3.09 -9.26
C GLU A 164 -0.81 3.13 -10.24
N ALA A 165 0.06 4.14 -10.13
CA ALA A 165 1.25 4.31 -11.00
C ALA A 165 2.41 3.38 -10.62
N ASN A 166 2.47 2.88 -9.39
CA ASN A 166 3.54 2.07 -8.82
C ASN A 166 3.12 0.63 -8.58
#